data_2c0bdcd76f79ec4effaef318cb35d0f2
#
_entry.id   2c0bdcd76f79ec4effaef318cb35d0f2
#
_cell.length_a   1.000
_cell.length_b   1.000
_cell.length_c   1.000
_cell.angle_alpha   90.00
_cell.angle_beta   90.00
_cell.angle_gamma   90.00
#
_symmetry.space_group_name_H-M   'P 1'
#
loop_
_entity.id
_entity.type
_entity.pdbx_description
1 polymer ?
#
loop_
_entity_poly.entity_id
_entity_poly.type
_entity_poly.pdbx_seq_one_letter_code
_entity_poly.pdbx_strand_id
1 'polypeptide(L)'
;VEPGWRARVTALDHLVLERVSPREQRRAIGTTVDPVMLEVFNNLFMNIAEQMGLRLQNTAYSVNIKERLDFSCALFDEQGQLIANAPHMPVHLGSMSESIKTVIARNPGMKPGDIYVLNDPYNGGTHLPDVTVVTPVYLEANDVKPSFYVASRGHHADIGGSTPGSMPPFSKTIDEEGVLFDNFLLVRD
;
A
#
# COMPACT_ATOMS: atom_id res chain seq x y z
N VAL A 1 15.03 8.71 13.93
CA VAL A 1 15.78 7.45 14.07
C VAL A 1 14.97 6.55 14.98
N GLU A 2 14.67 5.35 14.56
CA GLU A 2 13.87 4.40 15.34
C GLU A 2 14.57 3.93 16.61
N PRO A 3 13.80 3.48 17.62
CA PRO A 3 14.38 2.86 18.81
C PRO A 3 15.32 1.71 18.46
N GLY A 4 16.46 1.64 19.12
CA GLY A 4 17.49 0.62 18.87
C GLY A 4 18.46 0.93 17.74
N TRP A 5 18.35 2.11 17.13
CA TRP A 5 19.32 2.61 16.15
C TRP A 5 20.01 3.88 16.64
N ARG A 6 21.25 4.08 16.21
CA ARG A 6 22.03 5.30 16.39
C ARG A 6 22.31 5.91 15.03
N ALA A 7 22.05 7.20 14.90
CA ALA A 7 22.46 7.97 13.73
C ALA A 7 23.71 8.80 14.07
N ARG A 8 24.66 8.89 13.17
CA ARG A 8 25.78 9.84 13.25
C ARG A 8 26.06 10.46 11.88
N VAL A 9 26.42 11.71 11.88
CA VAL A 9 26.90 12.41 10.69
C VAL A 9 28.41 12.26 10.61
N THR A 10 28.94 11.91 9.45
CA THR A 10 30.38 11.81 9.19
C THR A 10 30.97 13.17 8.81
N ALA A 11 32.30 13.25 8.74
CA ALA A 11 33.01 14.45 8.26
C ALA A 11 32.75 14.79 6.78
N LEU A 12 32.11 13.86 6.03
CA LEU A 12 31.70 14.05 4.64
C LEU A 12 30.19 14.28 4.52
N ASP A 13 29.53 14.68 5.60
CA ASP A 13 28.07 14.90 5.70
C ASP A 13 27.21 13.68 5.35
N HIS A 14 27.77 12.48 5.45
CA HIS A 14 26.99 11.27 5.30
C HIS A 14 26.28 10.91 6.61
N LEU A 15 25.01 10.50 6.53
CA LEU A 15 24.26 9.94 7.64
C LEU A 15 24.50 8.43 7.71
N VAL A 16 25.13 7.98 8.80
CA VAL A 16 25.33 6.54 9.06
C VAL A 16 24.36 6.10 10.14
N LEU A 17 23.55 5.07 9.84
CA LEU A 17 22.64 4.42 10.78
C LEU A 17 23.25 3.10 11.23
N GLU A 18 23.39 2.92 12.53
CA GLU A 18 23.94 1.73 13.15
C GLU A 18 22.94 1.15 14.14
N ARG A 19 22.68 -0.16 14.04
CA ARG A 19 21.82 -0.83 15.02
C ARG A 19 22.61 -1.06 16.30
N VAL A 20 22.13 -0.50 17.40
CA VAL A 20 22.77 -0.59 18.73
C VAL A 20 22.06 -1.55 19.68
N SER A 21 20.82 -1.95 19.37
CA SER A 21 20.11 -3.00 20.10
C SER A 21 19.88 -4.21 19.20
N PRO A 22 20.12 -5.44 19.69
CA PRO A 22 19.78 -6.64 18.95
C PRO A 22 18.31 -6.63 18.54
N ARG A 23 18.00 -7.17 17.36
CA ARG A 23 16.62 -7.38 16.93
C ARG A 23 16.02 -8.48 17.79
N GLU A 24 14.90 -8.21 18.47
CA GLU A 24 14.14 -9.27 19.13
C GLU A 24 13.73 -10.31 18.06
N GLN A 25 14.22 -11.53 18.22
CA GLN A 25 13.74 -12.65 17.40
C GLN A 25 12.34 -13.02 17.92
N ARG A 26 11.31 -12.57 17.23
CA ARG A 26 9.96 -13.08 17.46
C ARG A 26 9.94 -14.55 17.05
N ARG A 27 10.13 -15.45 18.00
CA ARG A 27 9.83 -16.87 17.81
C ARG A 27 8.31 -17.03 17.92
N ALA A 28 7.70 -17.59 16.88
CA ALA A 28 6.33 -18.05 16.95
C ALA A 28 6.24 -19.10 18.06
N ILE A 29 5.50 -18.80 19.13
CA ILE A 29 5.32 -19.71 20.25
C ILE A 29 4.27 -20.74 19.81
N GLY A 30 4.68 -22.00 19.66
CA GLY A 30 3.76 -23.16 19.65
C GLY A 30 3.31 -23.68 18.28
N THR A 31 3.84 -23.22 17.15
CA THR A 31 3.60 -23.83 15.84
C THR A 31 4.89 -24.39 15.26
N THR A 32 4.87 -25.67 14.90
CA THR A 32 5.92 -26.26 14.08
C THR A 32 5.73 -25.69 12.68
N VAL A 33 6.49 -24.64 12.34
CA VAL A 33 6.45 -24.05 11.01
C VAL A 33 7.07 -25.05 10.05
N ASP A 34 6.29 -25.54 9.09
CA ASP A 34 6.79 -26.29 7.95
C ASP A 34 7.48 -25.30 7.00
N PRO A 35 8.83 -25.34 6.86
CA PRO A 35 9.54 -24.38 6.02
C PRO A 35 9.19 -24.52 4.54
N VAL A 36 8.80 -25.70 4.09
CA VAL A 36 8.40 -25.95 2.69
C VAL A 36 7.05 -25.28 2.42
N MET A 37 6.09 -25.45 3.32
CA MET A 37 4.79 -24.82 3.17
C MET A 37 4.88 -23.29 3.28
N LEU A 38 5.75 -22.78 4.16
CA LEU A 38 6.00 -21.35 4.28
C LEU A 38 6.53 -20.78 2.95
N GLU A 39 7.49 -21.46 2.32
CA GLU A 39 8.04 -21.05 1.03
C GLU A 39 6.98 -21.10 -0.08
N VAL A 40 6.18 -22.17 -0.12
CA VAL A 40 5.09 -22.34 -1.10
C VAL A 40 4.09 -21.19 -0.99
N PHE A 41 3.62 -20.88 0.22
CA PHE A 41 2.66 -19.79 0.42
C PHE A 41 3.27 -18.40 0.14
N ASN A 42 4.52 -18.17 0.53
CA ASN A 42 5.21 -16.93 0.23
C ASN A 42 5.28 -16.68 -1.29
N ASN A 43 5.72 -17.67 -2.05
CA ASN A 43 5.78 -17.59 -3.51
C ASN A 43 4.39 -17.45 -4.15
N LEU A 44 3.37 -18.13 -3.61
CA LEU A 44 2.00 -17.99 -4.08
C LEU A 44 1.48 -16.58 -3.90
N PHE A 45 1.63 -15.98 -2.72
CA PHE A 45 1.18 -14.62 -2.43
C PHE A 45 1.95 -13.58 -3.23
N MET A 46 3.27 -13.73 -3.39
CA MET A 46 4.06 -12.86 -4.26
C MET A 46 3.57 -12.93 -5.71
N ASN A 47 3.32 -14.13 -6.23
CA ASN A 47 2.81 -14.31 -7.58
C ASN A 47 1.43 -13.65 -7.79
N ILE A 48 0.54 -13.70 -6.79
CA ILE A 48 -0.74 -12.97 -6.84
C ILE A 48 -0.49 -11.47 -6.99
N ALA A 49 0.40 -10.88 -6.18
CA ALA A 49 0.74 -9.46 -6.27
C ALA A 49 1.34 -9.10 -7.65
N GLU A 50 2.19 -9.94 -8.21
CA GLU A 50 2.77 -9.76 -9.55
C GLU A 50 1.69 -9.77 -10.64
N GLN A 51 0.75 -10.71 -10.59
CA GLN A 51 -0.34 -10.79 -11.54
C GLN A 51 -1.30 -9.59 -11.44
N MET A 52 -1.57 -9.12 -10.23
CA MET A 52 -2.31 -7.87 -10.02
C MET A 52 -1.60 -6.71 -10.72
N GLY A 53 -0.28 -6.58 -10.56
CA GLY A 53 0.52 -5.56 -11.20
C GLY A 53 0.51 -5.64 -12.72
N LEU A 54 0.68 -6.82 -13.29
CA LEU A 54 0.58 -7.04 -14.74
C LEU A 54 -0.82 -6.67 -15.27
N ARG A 55 -1.88 -6.99 -14.54
CA ARG A 55 -3.23 -6.62 -14.92
C ARG A 55 -3.42 -5.11 -14.90
N LEU A 56 -2.95 -4.45 -13.85
CA LEU A 56 -2.99 -2.99 -13.72
C LEU A 56 -2.24 -2.33 -14.87
N GLN A 57 -0.99 -2.72 -15.13
CA GLN A 57 -0.18 -2.20 -16.23
C GLN A 57 -0.89 -2.33 -17.58
N ASN A 58 -1.45 -3.51 -17.88
CA ASN A 58 -2.05 -3.80 -19.17
C ASN A 58 -3.39 -3.07 -19.39
N THR A 59 -4.07 -2.66 -18.33
CA THR A 59 -5.38 -2.00 -18.40
C THR A 59 -5.32 -0.49 -18.13
N ALA A 60 -4.21 0.02 -17.60
CA ALA A 60 -4.06 1.43 -17.28
C ALA A 60 -3.96 2.32 -18.52
N TYR A 61 -4.47 3.54 -18.40
CA TYR A 61 -4.31 4.61 -19.38
C TYR A 61 -3.20 5.59 -18.99
N SER A 62 -2.91 5.73 -17.69
CA SER A 62 -1.85 6.60 -17.20
C SER A 62 -0.49 6.16 -17.73
N VAL A 63 0.25 7.06 -18.36
CA VAL A 63 1.61 6.80 -18.84
C VAL A 63 2.56 6.44 -17.70
N ASN A 64 2.35 7.02 -16.51
CA ASN A 64 3.16 6.71 -15.35
C ASN A 64 2.98 5.25 -14.91
N ILE A 65 1.74 4.76 -14.91
CA ILE A 65 1.45 3.37 -14.54
C ILE A 65 1.89 2.42 -15.66
N LYS A 66 1.50 2.71 -16.90
CA LYS A 66 1.67 1.80 -18.04
C LYS A 66 3.11 1.70 -18.53
N GLU A 67 3.79 2.85 -18.65
CA GLU A 67 5.12 2.96 -19.26
C GLU A 67 6.24 3.04 -18.23
N ARG A 68 6.03 3.82 -17.15
CA ARG A 68 7.04 4.05 -16.11
C ARG A 68 6.95 3.04 -14.97
N LEU A 69 5.90 2.22 -14.94
CA LEU A 69 5.63 1.22 -13.91
C LEU A 69 5.57 1.82 -12.50
N ASP A 70 5.07 3.06 -12.41
CA ASP A 70 4.96 3.80 -11.16
C ASP A 70 3.69 3.39 -10.40
N PHE A 71 3.72 2.15 -9.93
CA PHE A 71 2.63 1.53 -9.16
C PHE A 71 3.17 0.43 -8.25
N SER A 72 2.34 -0.02 -7.32
CA SER A 72 2.61 -1.17 -6.46
C SER A 72 1.32 -1.94 -6.18
N CYS A 73 1.45 -3.27 -6.09
CA CYS A 73 0.39 -4.17 -5.67
C CYS A 73 0.87 -5.02 -4.51
N ALA A 74 0.00 -5.23 -3.52
CA ALA A 74 0.35 -5.96 -2.32
C ALA A 74 -0.88 -6.62 -1.68
N LEU A 75 -0.60 -7.63 -0.83
CA LEU A 75 -1.58 -8.34 -0.01
C LEU A 75 -1.32 -8.06 1.46
N PHE A 76 -2.40 -7.93 2.22
CA PHE A 76 -2.37 -7.60 3.64
C PHE A 76 -3.26 -8.58 4.43
N ASP A 77 -2.89 -8.82 5.68
CA ASP A 77 -3.68 -9.61 6.60
C ASP A 77 -4.95 -8.88 7.10
N GLU A 78 -5.72 -9.54 7.94
CA GLU A 78 -6.94 -8.99 8.53
C GLU A 78 -6.70 -7.76 9.44
N GLN A 79 -5.45 -7.51 9.88
CA GLN A 79 -5.04 -6.35 10.66
C GLN A 79 -4.42 -5.23 9.78
N GLY A 80 -4.32 -5.43 8.47
CA GLY A 80 -3.70 -4.48 7.54
C GLY A 80 -2.17 -4.50 7.56
N GLN A 81 -1.55 -5.61 8.00
CA GLN A 81 -0.12 -5.82 7.94
C GLN A 81 0.27 -6.46 6.61
N LEU A 82 1.38 -6.03 6.03
CA LEU A 82 1.87 -6.55 4.76
C LEU A 82 2.22 -8.04 4.87
N ILE A 83 1.60 -8.86 4.02
CA ILE A 83 1.93 -10.28 3.86
C ILE A 83 2.93 -10.46 2.72
N ALA A 84 2.59 -9.94 1.54
CA ALA A 84 3.41 -10.07 0.34
C ALA A 84 3.21 -8.88 -0.60
N ASN A 85 4.25 -8.59 -1.36
CA ASN A 85 4.22 -7.59 -2.42
C ASN A 85 5.04 -8.10 -3.62
N ALA A 86 4.72 -7.60 -4.80
CA ALA A 86 5.57 -7.77 -5.97
C ALA A 86 6.79 -6.81 -5.90
N PRO A 87 7.85 -7.04 -6.70
CA PRO A 87 9.01 -6.16 -6.77
C PRO A 87 8.69 -4.86 -7.52
N HIS A 88 7.80 -4.05 -6.94
CA HIS A 88 7.33 -2.76 -7.44
C HIS A 88 8.02 -1.60 -6.73
N MET A 89 7.39 -0.40 -6.76
CA MET A 89 7.96 0.83 -6.19
C MET A 89 8.07 0.76 -4.66
N PRO A 90 9.28 0.74 -4.07
CA PRO A 90 9.45 0.57 -2.62
C PRO A 90 8.80 1.67 -1.78
N VAL A 91 8.77 2.91 -2.27
CA VAL A 91 8.18 4.05 -1.55
C VAL A 91 6.67 3.88 -1.32
N HIS A 92 5.97 3.26 -2.26
CA HIS A 92 4.55 2.96 -2.10
C HIS A 92 4.31 1.95 -0.98
N LEU A 93 5.11 0.89 -0.95
CA LEU A 93 4.94 -0.23 -0.03
C LEU A 93 5.09 0.18 1.43
N GLY A 94 5.99 1.11 1.73
CA GLY A 94 6.23 1.59 3.09
C GLY A 94 5.03 2.26 3.75
N SER A 95 4.11 2.84 2.96
CA SER A 95 2.94 3.57 3.46
C SER A 95 1.60 2.84 3.22
N MET A 96 1.56 1.80 2.40
CA MET A 96 0.30 1.12 2.05
C MET A 96 -0.39 0.47 3.25
N SER A 97 0.38 -0.05 4.24
CA SER A 97 -0.22 -0.60 5.46
C SER A 97 -1.07 0.41 6.22
N GLU A 98 -0.67 1.69 6.26
CA GLU A 98 -1.45 2.74 6.91
C GLU A 98 -2.74 3.05 6.12
N SER A 99 -2.69 2.97 4.79
CA SER A 99 -3.90 3.07 3.95
C SER A 99 -4.91 1.97 4.29
N ILE A 100 -4.43 0.72 4.39
CA ILE A 100 -5.31 -0.42 4.73
C ILE A 100 -5.91 -0.26 6.13
N LYS A 101 -5.09 0.08 7.14
CA LYS A 101 -5.56 0.32 8.51
C LYS A 101 -6.60 1.44 8.58
N THR A 102 -6.41 2.50 7.82
CA THR A 102 -7.37 3.61 7.72
C THR A 102 -8.71 3.12 7.14
N VAL A 103 -8.68 2.34 6.06
CA VAL A 103 -9.90 1.75 5.47
C VAL A 103 -10.60 0.84 6.46
N ILE A 104 -9.87 -0.05 7.16
CA ILE A 104 -10.42 -0.93 8.20
C ILE A 104 -11.10 -0.14 9.29
N ALA A 105 -10.41 0.85 9.85
CA ALA A 105 -10.91 1.64 10.98
C ALA A 105 -12.16 2.45 10.65
N ARG A 106 -12.23 2.98 9.42
CA ARG A 106 -13.33 3.86 8.98
C ARG A 106 -14.53 3.10 8.41
N ASN A 107 -14.39 1.82 8.07
CA ASN A 107 -15.44 1.01 7.44
C ASN A 107 -15.68 -0.31 8.19
N PRO A 108 -16.17 -0.28 9.44
CA PRO A 108 -16.39 -1.51 10.23
C PRO A 108 -17.46 -2.44 9.65
N GLY A 109 -18.25 -1.96 8.68
CA GLY A 109 -19.33 -2.70 8.02
C GLY A 109 -19.05 -3.05 6.57
N MET A 110 -17.79 -3.24 6.19
CA MET A 110 -17.41 -3.69 4.84
C MET A 110 -18.11 -4.99 4.46
N LYS A 111 -18.43 -5.13 3.17
CA LYS A 111 -19.09 -6.29 2.60
C LYS A 111 -18.26 -6.90 1.48
N PRO A 112 -18.47 -8.19 1.15
CA PRO A 112 -17.96 -8.76 -0.09
C PRO A 112 -18.36 -7.89 -1.30
N GLY A 113 -17.42 -7.61 -2.21
CA GLY A 113 -17.64 -6.77 -3.39
C GLY A 113 -17.41 -5.27 -3.19
N ASP A 114 -17.34 -4.78 -1.95
CA ASP A 114 -16.97 -3.38 -1.68
C ASP A 114 -15.54 -3.09 -2.17
N ILE A 115 -15.34 -1.90 -2.76
CA ILE A 115 -14.02 -1.39 -3.15
C ILE A 115 -13.89 0.05 -2.65
N TYR A 116 -12.80 0.34 -1.97
CA TYR A 116 -12.50 1.66 -1.42
C TYR A 116 -11.35 2.31 -2.16
N VAL A 117 -11.40 3.63 -2.29
CA VAL A 117 -10.33 4.44 -2.88
C VAL A 117 -9.95 5.61 -1.97
N LEU A 118 -8.66 5.87 -1.86
CA LEU A 118 -8.14 6.98 -1.08
C LEU A 118 -6.82 7.50 -1.68
N ASN A 119 -6.59 8.81 -1.49
CA ASN A 119 -5.33 9.47 -1.77
C ASN A 119 -5.02 10.60 -0.78
N ASP A 120 -5.92 10.85 0.19
CA ASP A 120 -5.77 11.93 1.18
C ASP A 120 -4.50 11.72 2.03
N PRO A 121 -3.49 12.63 1.95
CA PRO A 121 -2.23 12.49 2.68
C PRO A 121 -2.38 12.57 4.20
N TYR A 122 -3.49 13.11 4.70
CA TYR A 122 -3.79 13.21 6.12
C TYR A 122 -4.62 12.02 6.64
N ASN A 123 -5.17 11.19 5.74
CA ASN A 123 -6.05 10.08 6.05
C ASN A 123 -5.63 8.79 5.33
N GLY A 124 -4.37 8.39 5.52
CA GLY A 124 -3.84 7.11 5.03
C GLY A 124 -3.28 7.13 3.61
N GLY A 125 -3.36 8.25 2.89
CA GLY A 125 -2.67 8.44 1.61
C GLY A 125 -1.25 8.98 1.79
N THR A 126 -0.63 9.38 0.68
CA THR A 126 0.72 9.99 0.65
C THR A 126 0.71 11.36 -0.02
N HIS A 127 0.23 11.43 -1.23
CA HIS A 127 -0.02 12.64 -2.01
C HIS A 127 -1.09 12.34 -3.08
N LEU A 128 -1.77 13.35 -3.59
CA LEU A 128 -2.96 13.14 -4.40
C LEU A 128 -2.77 12.27 -5.65
N PRO A 129 -1.65 12.34 -6.39
CA PRO A 129 -1.44 11.49 -7.56
C PRO A 129 -1.35 9.99 -7.25
N ASP A 130 -0.99 9.61 -6.02
CA ASP A 130 -0.89 8.22 -5.57
C ASP A 130 -2.25 7.66 -5.14
N VAL A 131 -3.10 7.38 -6.10
CA VAL A 131 -4.42 6.81 -5.82
C VAL A 131 -4.28 5.36 -5.38
N THR A 132 -4.79 5.06 -4.19
CA THR A 132 -4.78 3.71 -3.60
C THR A 132 -6.18 3.12 -3.66
N VAL A 133 -6.30 1.93 -4.23
CA VAL A 133 -7.53 1.13 -4.26
C VAL A 133 -7.36 -0.05 -3.33
N VAL A 134 -8.34 -0.27 -2.45
CA VAL A 134 -8.35 -1.33 -1.45
C VAL A 134 -9.60 -2.18 -1.61
N THR A 135 -9.42 -3.48 -1.69
CA THR A 135 -10.51 -4.46 -1.79
C THR A 135 -10.41 -5.47 -0.64
N PRO A 136 -11.43 -5.57 0.23
CA PRO A 136 -11.53 -6.64 1.21
C PRO A 136 -11.79 -7.98 0.53
N VAL A 137 -11.12 -9.03 1.00
CA VAL A 137 -11.24 -10.39 0.49
C VAL A 137 -11.85 -11.29 1.56
N TYR A 138 -12.98 -11.89 1.24
CA TYR A 138 -13.68 -12.87 2.05
C TYR A 138 -13.48 -14.26 1.43
N LEU A 139 -13.09 -15.25 2.22
CA LEU A 139 -12.83 -16.60 1.71
C LEU A 139 -14.12 -17.42 1.60
N GLU A 140 -15.02 -17.24 2.56
CA GLU A 140 -16.29 -17.96 2.61
C GLU A 140 -17.48 -16.98 2.50
N ALA A 141 -18.56 -17.45 1.91
CA ALA A 141 -19.76 -16.62 1.72
C ALA A 141 -20.40 -16.10 3.02
N ASN A 142 -20.13 -16.77 4.14
CA ASN A 142 -20.68 -16.43 5.44
C ASN A 142 -19.68 -15.70 6.36
N ASP A 143 -18.50 -15.34 5.85
CA ASP A 143 -17.51 -14.62 6.63
C ASP A 143 -18.05 -13.24 7.03
N VAL A 144 -17.95 -12.91 8.30
CA VAL A 144 -18.39 -11.64 8.86
C VAL A 144 -17.32 -10.54 8.66
N LYS A 145 -16.07 -10.97 8.50
CA LYS A 145 -14.91 -10.07 8.34
C LYS A 145 -14.03 -10.53 7.20
N PRO A 146 -13.33 -9.60 6.54
CA PRO A 146 -12.34 -9.96 5.54
C PRO A 146 -11.21 -10.80 6.14
N SER A 147 -10.77 -11.81 5.41
CA SER A 147 -9.59 -12.61 5.77
C SER A 147 -8.30 -11.95 5.31
N PHE A 148 -8.37 -11.17 4.22
CA PHE A 148 -7.26 -10.47 3.61
C PHE A 148 -7.74 -9.14 3.03
N TYR A 149 -6.76 -8.30 2.69
CA TYR A 149 -6.97 -7.14 1.82
C TYR A 149 -5.99 -7.20 0.67
N VAL A 150 -6.44 -6.85 -0.52
CA VAL A 150 -5.57 -6.58 -1.66
C VAL A 150 -5.61 -5.10 -1.96
N ALA A 151 -4.45 -4.54 -2.29
CA ALA A 151 -4.37 -3.15 -2.64
C ALA A 151 -3.45 -2.91 -3.84
N SER A 152 -3.82 -1.90 -4.62
CA SER A 152 -2.97 -1.31 -5.65
C SER A 152 -2.87 0.20 -5.43
N ARG A 153 -1.67 0.74 -5.61
CA ARG A 153 -1.39 2.18 -5.62
C ARG A 153 -0.70 2.52 -6.91
N GLY A 154 -1.18 3.53 -7.61
CA GLY A 154 -0.58 4.00 -8.84
C GLY A 154 -0.46 5.51 -8.85
N HIS A 155 0.71 6.00 -9.31
CA HIS A 155 0.96 7.42 -9.54
C HIS A 155 0.33 7.85 -10.86
N HIS A 156 -0.76 8.60 -10.80
CA HIS A 156 -1.45 9.09 -11.98
C HIS A 156 -0.69 10.24 -12.64
N ALA A 157 -0.67 10.27 -13.98
CA ALA A 157 -0.01 11.32 -14.74
C ALA A 157 -0.70 12.68 -14.58
N ASP A 158 -2.00 12.67 -14.25
CA ASP A 158 -2.82 13.84 -13.99
C ASP A 158 -3.96 13.43 -13.05
N ILE A 159 -4.20 14.21 -12.02
CA ILE A 159 -5.26 13.98 -11.03
C ILE A 159 -6.24 15.17 -10.97
N GLY A 160 -6.23 16.04 -11.95
CA GLY A 160 -6.89 17.33 -11.92
C GLY A 160 -6.05 18.36 -11.14
N GLY A 161 -6.52 19.51 -10.94
CA GLY A 161 -5.79 20.59 -10.27
C GLY A 161 -5.64 21.82 -11.14
N SER A 162 -4.91 22.82 -10.65
CA SER A 162 -4.82 24.13 -11.28
C SER A 162 -3.98 24.15 -12.57
N THR A 163 -3.11 23.15 -12.75
CA THR A 163 -2.29 22.98 -13.96
C THR A 163 -2.24 21.53 -14.39
N PRO A 164 -2.06 21.22 -15.70
CA PRO A 164 -1.86 19.87 -16.15
C PRO A 164 -0.65 19.20 -15.50
N GLY A 165 -0.78 17.90 -15.23
CA GLY A 165 0.26 17.10 -14.59
C GLY A 165 -0.11 16.66 -13.18
N SER A 166 0.78 15.88 -12.56
CA SER A 166 0.49 15.25 -11.26
C SER A 166 0.82 16.12 -10.04
N MET A 167 1.69 17.12 -10.20
CA MET A 167 2.16 17.97 -9.10
C MET A 167 2.27 19.43 -9.55
N PRO A 168 1.22 20.23 -9.39
CA PRO A 168 1.23 21.64 -9.77
C PRO A 168 2.19 22.44 -8.85
N PRO A 169 3.20 23.15 -9.43
CA PRO A 169 4.29 23.73 -8.62
C PRO A 169 3.92 24.99 -7.85
N PHE A 170 2.77 25.58 -8.12
CA PHE A 170 2.33 26.85 -7.53
C PHE A 170 1.08 26.73 -6.67
N SER A 171 0.57 25.51 -6.44
CA SER A 171 -0.59 25.27 -5.57
C SER A 171 -0.31 25.73 -4.14
N LYS A 172 -1.33 26.27 -3.50
CA LYS A 172 -1.31 26.76 -2.11
C LYS A 172 -2.29 26.00 -1.23
N THR A 173 -3.24 25.33 -1.85
CA THR A 173 -4.27 24.53 -1.18
C THR A 173 -4.36 23.17 -1.84
N ILE A 174 -4.86 22.18 -1.11
CA ILE A 174 -5.02 20.83 -1.62
C ILE A 174 -6.02 20.76 -2.80
N ASP A 175 -7.02 21.62 -2.81
CA ASP A 175 -8.01 21.69 -3.90
C ASP A 175 -7.38 22.13 -5.24
N GLU A 176 -6.27 22.86 -5.19
CA GLU A 176 -5.52 23.26 -6.37
C GLU A 176 -4.60 22.15 -6.89
N GLU A 177 -4.35 21.12 -6.07
CA GLU A 177 -3.49 19.99 -6.41
C GLU A 177 -4.21 18.87 -7.15
N GLY A 178 -5.53 18.74 -6.98
CA GLY A 178 -6.32 17.75 -7.70
C GLY A 178 -7.47 17.17 -6.90
N VAL A 179 -8.00 16.08 -7.40
CA VAL A 179 -9.15 15.38 -6.79
C VAL A 179 -8.72 14.66 -5.52
N LEU A 180 -9.42 14.94 -4.42
CA LEU A 180 -9.24 14.29 -3.13
C LEU A 180 -10.24 13.15 -2.96
N PHE A 181 -9.73 11.95 -2.63
CA PHE A 181 -10.52 10.81 -2.20
C PHE A 181 -10.22 10.51 -0.73
N ASP A 182 -11.14 10.88 0.15
CA ASP A 182 -11.04 10.56 1.58
C ASP A 182 -11.82 9.29 1.89
N ASN A 183 -11.17 8.12 1.72
CA ASN A 183 -11.76 6.82 2.02
C ASN A 183 -13.13 6.60 1.34
N PHE A 184 -13.18 6.87 0.05
CA PHE A 184 -14.39 6.84 -0.74
C PHE A 184 -14.77 5.40 -1.12
N LEU A 185 -16.03 5.03 -0.89
CA LEU A 185 -16.59 3.75 -1.35
C LEU A 185 -16.86 3.85 -2.86
N LEU A 186 -15.98 3.25 -3.67
CA LEU A 186 -16.01 3.32 -5.12
C LEU A 186 -17.04 2.35 -5.73
N VAL A 187 -17.08 1.14 -5.19
CA VAL A 187 -18.01 0.08 -5.61
C VAL A 187 -18.69 -0.49 -4.39
N ARG A 188 -19.98 -0.73 -4.53
CA ARG A 188 -20.81 -1.48 -3.57
C ARG A 188 -21.59 -2.52 -4.36
N ASP A 189 -21.47 -3.79 -3.96
CA ASP A 189 -22.24 -4.89 -4.52
C ASP A 189 -23.64 -4.98 -3.89
#